data_33d6274e0273def8f270e9367d9156a8
#
_entry.id   33d6274e0273def8f270e9367d9156a8
#
_cell.length_a   1.000
_cell.length_b   1.000
_cell.length_c   1.000
_cell.angle_alpha   90.00
_cell.angle_beta   90.00
_cell.angle_gamma   90.00
#
_symmetry.space_group_name_H-M   'P 1'
#
loop_
_entity.id
_entity.type
_entity.pdbx_description
1 polymer ?
#
loop_
_entity_poly.entity_id
_entity_poly.type
_entity_poly.pdbx_seq_one_letter_code
_entity_poly.pdbx_strand_id
1 'polypeptide(L)'
;MSIPKALTIAGSDSGGGAGIQADLKTFSAYRVFGMSAITAVTAQNSVGVQAVECLSPVFVARQIESVLEDFGVDAAKCGMLANAAIIEAVAGALSPGRVEKLVVDPVMVAKSGASLLEPEAVRALTTRLLPLCLVVTPNLPEAEVLAGMPVANRAEMEEAARRIHARGPRHVLVKGGHLKGDAVDLLFNGRDFTAYQASRIESDNTHGTGCTLSAAITAGLAQGRPLVEAVRDAKAYVTRAIREGFTLGRGVGQLRHFLTEW
;
A
#
# COMPACT_ATOMS: atom_id res chain seq x y z
N MET A 1 16.16 2.28 -23.75
CA MET A 1 15.07 2.59 -22.78
C MET A 1 15.58 2.26 -21.40
N SER A 2 15.44 3.16 -20.42
CA SER A 2 15.78 2.86 -19.03
C SER A 2 14.73 1.92 -18.44
N ILE A 3 15.17 0.95 -17.63
CA ILE A 3 14.25 0.05 -16.90
C ILE A 3 13.61 0.85 -15.77
N PRO A 4 12.25 0.90 -15.65
CA PRO A 4 11.58 1.54 -14.54
C PRO A 4 11.95 0.89 -13.20
N LYS A 5 12.14 1.69 -12.15
CA LYS A 5 12.62 1.25 -10.83
C LYS A 5 11.64 1.66 -9.73
N ALA A 6 11.27 0.72 -8.88
CA ALA A 6 10.40 0.98 -7.73
C ALA A 6 11.00 0.43 -6.44
N LEU A 7 10.86 1.19 -5.35
CA LEU A 7 11.27 0.79 -4.00
C LEU A 7 10.03 0.50 -3.15
N THR A 8 9.97 -0.69 -2.52
CA THR A 8 9.03 -0.94 -1.43
C THR A 8 9.71 -0.80 -0.08
N ILE A 9 9.08 -0.11 0.86
CA ILE A 9 9.51 0.09 2.24
C ILE A 9 8.41 -0.52 3.10
N ALA A 10 8.59 -1.77 3.54
CA ALA A 10 7.54 -2.51 4.24
C ALA A 10 8.07 -3.71 5.01
N GLY A 11 7.21 -4.34 5.78
CA GLY A 11 7.48 -5.61 6.44
C GLY A 11 7.55 -6.77 5.45
N SER A 12 8.28 -7.82 5.85
CA SER A 12 8.44 -9.07 5.12
C SER A 12 7.42 -10.10 5.60
N ASP A 13 6.55 -10.60 4.72
CA ASP A 13 5.64 -11.72 4.96
C ASP A 13 6.30 -13.05 4.55
N SER A 14 6.68 -13.89 5.54
CA SER A 14 7.30 -15.21 5.26
C SER A 14 6.39 -16.15 4.48
N GLY A 15 5.05 -15.98 4.55
CA GLY A 15 4.07 -16.70 3.76
C GLY A 15 4.00 -16.24 2.29
N GLY A 16 4.58 -15.08 1.98
CA GLY A 16 4.79 -14.59 0.63
C GLY A 16 3.57 -13.96 -0.06
N GLY A 17 2.43 -13.79 0.66
CA GLY A 17 1.19 -13.27 0.08
C GLY A 17 0.97 -11.77 0.26
N ALA A 18 1.71 -11.14 1.18
CA ALA A 18 1.62 -9.73 1.50
C ALA A 18 3.03 -9.10 1.63
N GLY A 19 3.13 -7.90 2.19
CA GLY A 19 4.38 -7.21 2.45
C GLY A 19 5.25 -7.05 1.21
N ILE A 20 6.57 -6.96 1.43
CA ILE A 20 7.53 -6.80 0.33
C ILE A 20 7.44 -7.91 -0.71
N GLN A 21 7.03 -9.12 -0.32
CA GLN A 21 6.93 -10.25 -1.25
C GLN A 21 5.80 -10.04 -2.28
N ALA A 22 4.63 -9.58 -1.85
CA ALA A 22 3.55 -9.20 -2.76
C ALA A 22 3.96 -8.02 -3.64
N ASP A 23 4.67 -7.05 -3.06
CA ASP A 23 5.11 -5.86 -3.76
C ASP A 23 6.11 -6.21 -4.88
N LEU A 24 7.15 -6.97 -4.58
CA LEU A 24 8.18 -7.38 -5.55
C LEU A 24 7.59 -8.27 -6.66
N LYS A 25 6.67 -9.20 -6.32
CA LYS A 25 5.94 -9.99 -7.31
C LYS A 25 5.12 -9.09 -8.25
N THR A 26 4.44 -8.08 -7.68
CA THR A 26 3.66 -7.11 -8.46
C THR A 26 4.55 -6.26 -9.34
N PHE A 27 5.67 -5.73 -8.83
CA PHE A 27 6.63 -4.98 -9.63
C PHE A 27 7.15 -5.81 -10.81
N SER A 28 7.50 -7.08 -10.56
CA SER A 28 7.93 -8.00 -11.61
C SER A 28 6.85 -8.25 -12.66
N ALA A 29 5.58 -8.42 -12.26
CA ALA A 29 4.45 -8.56 -13.17
C ALA A 29 4.27 -7.32 -14.08
N TYR A 30 4.56 -6.14 -13.54
CA TYR A 30 4.58 -4.87 -14.30
C TYR A 30 5.87 -4.60 -15.06
N ARG A 31 6.85 -5.52 -15.03
CA ARG A 31 8.18 -5.33 -15.66
C ARG A 31 8.93 -4.13 -15.11
N VAL A 32 8.78 -3.87 -13.81
CA VAL A 32 9.48 -2.84 -13.06
C VAL A 32 10.55 -3.51 -12.20
N PHE A 33 11.77 -2.96 -12.19
CA PHE A 33 12.82 -3.43 -11.30
C PHE A 33 12.48 -3.07 -9.85
N GLY A 34 12.15 -4.08 -9.05
CA GLY A 34 11.73 -3.93 -7.67
C GLY A 34 12.90 -4.01 -6.70
N MET A 35 13.02 -3.01 -5.85
CA MET A 35 13.95 -2.95 -4.72
C MET A 35 13.19 -2.90 -3.41
N SER A 36 13.82 -3.22 -2.28
CA SER A 36 13.14 -3.25 -0.98
C SER A 36 14.01 -2.71 0.15
N ALA A 37 13.35 -2.00 1.09
CA ALA A 37 13.84 -1.70 2.42
C ALA A 37 12.90 -2.36 3.43
N ILE A 38 13.43 -3.29 4.23
CA ILE A 38 12.64 -4.09 5.17
C ILE A 38 12.50 -3.34 6.48
N THR A 39 11.26 -3.20 6.99
CA THR A 39 10.96 -2.54 8.27
C THR A 39 10.83 -3.54 9.41
N ALA A 40 10.27 -4.71 9.14
CA ALA A 40 10.08 -5.80 10.08
C ALA A 40 10.06 -7.14 9.34
N VAL A 41 10.37 -8.21 10.04
CA VAL A 41 10.24 -9.58 9.54
C VAL A 41 9.16 -10.29 10.33
N THR A 42 8.25 -11.00 9.66
CA THR A 42 7.19 -11.76 10.33
C THR A 42 7.41 -13.25 10.23
N ALA A 43 7.05 -13.99 11.27
CA ALA A 43 6.71 -15.40 11.19
C ALA A 43 5.21 -15.45 10.87
N GLN A 44 4.87 -15.66 9.61
CA GLN A 44 3.50 -15.53 9.11
C GLN A 44 3.20 -16.62 8.08
N ASN A 45 1.95 -17.06 8.05
CA ASN A 45 1.43 -18.01 7.09
C ASN A 45 -0.04 -17.69 6.76
N SER A 46 -0.73 -18.57 6.03
CA SER A 46 -2.13 -18.36 5.63
C SER A 46 -3.12 -18.25 6.80
N VAL A 47 -2.76 -18.75 7.99
CA VAL A 47 -3.64 -18.76 9.18
C VAL A 47 -3.48 -17.49 10.02
N GLY A 48 -2.29 -16.85 10.00
CA GLY A 48 -2.06 -15.62 10.76
C GLY A 48 -0.59 -15.28 10.94
N VAL A 49 -0.36 -14.25 11.76
CA VAL A 49 0.95 -13.77 12.18
C VAL A 49 1.28 -14.34 13.56
N GLN A 50 2.35 -15.13 13.68
CA GLN A 50 2.78 -15.77 14.91
C GLN A 50 3.79 -14.92 15.68
N ALA A 51 4.66 -14.17 14.95
CA ALA A 51 5.66 -13.28 15.56
C ALA A 51 6.04 -12.16 14.58
N VAL A 52 6.50 -11.04 15.12
CA VAL A 52 7.01 -9.89 14.40
C VAL A 52 8.30 -9.43 15.05
N GLU A 53 9.37 -9.29 14.26
CA GLU A 53 10.64 -8.71 14.68
C GLU A 53 10.88 -7.42 13.89
N CYS A 54 10.94 -6.29 14.57
CA CYS A 54 11.19 -4.99 13.95
C CYS A 54 12.68 -4.76 13.75
N LEU A 55 13.07 -4.25 12.60
CA LEU A 55 14.43 -3.77 12.38
C LEU A 55 14.64 -2.41 13.07
N SER A 56 15.88 -2.09 13.40
CA SER A 56 16.18 -0.80 14.00
C SER A 56 15.88 0.35 13.02
N PRO A 57 15.31 1.47 13.47
CA PRO A 57 14.99 2.62 12.61
C PRO A 57 16.21 3.12 11.81
N VAL A 58 17.38 3.11 12.44
CA VAL A 58 18.66 3.48 11.79
C VAL A 58 18.98 2.55 10.63
N PHE A 59 18.77 1.24 10.79
CA PHE A 59 19.06 0.28 9.72
C PHE A 59 18.02 0.36 8.58
N VAL A 60 16.76 0.66 8.90
CA VAL A 60 15.72 0.91 7.88
C VAL A 60 16.10 2.13 7.04
N ALA A 61 16.50 3.25 7.67
CA ALA A 61 16.95 4.44 6.95
C ALA A 61 18.15 4.15 6.04
N ARG A 62 19.14 3.40 6.53
CA ARG A 62 20.34 3.01 5.74
C ARG A 62 20.02 2.17 4.51
N GLN A 63 19.03 1.27 4.59
CA GLN A 63 18.57 0.51 3.41
C GLN A 63 18.00 1.45 2.35
N ILE A 64 17.19 2.43 2.77
CA ILE A 64 16.59 3.42 1.86
C ILE A 64 17.68 4.28 1.22
N GLU A 65 18.59 4.82 2.03
CA GLU A 65 19.70 5.65 1.56
C GLU A 65 20.56 4.91 0.56
N SER A 66 20.97 3.67 0.86
CA SER A 66 21.79 2.82 -0.02
C SER A 66 21.15 2.64 -1.40
N VAL A 67 19.82 2.43 -1.46
CA VAL A 67 19.09 2.28 -2.72
C VAL A 67 19.01 3.61 -3.47
N LEU A 68 18.67 4.68 -2.76
CA LEU A 68 18.48 6.00 -3.38
C LEU A 68 19.78 6.60 -3.93
N GLU A 69 20.90 6.35 -3.26
CA GLU A 69 22.21 6.92 -3.63
C GLU A 69 22.81 6.26 -4.87
N ASP A 70 22.62 4.95 -5.05
CA ASP A 70 23.22 4.21 -6.16
C ASP A 70 22.25 4.03 -7.33
N PHE A 71 21.09 3.41 -7.06
CA PHE A 71 20.11 3.09 -8.11
C PHE A 71 19.21 4.26 -8.48
N GLY A 72 18.85 5.09 -7.49
CA GLY A 72 17.70 5.98 -7.61
C GLY A 72 16.38 5.22 -7.77
N VAL A 73 15.24 5.91 -7.73
CA VAL A 73 13.92 5.32 -7.92
C VAL A 73 13.01 6.23 -8.72
N ASP A 74 12.14 5.63 -9.55
CA ASP A 74 11.13 6.37 -10.32
C ASP A 74 9.83 6.52 -9.53
N ALA A 75 9.56 5.59 -8.57
CA ALA A 75 8.47 5.65 -7.59
C ALA A 75 8.81 4.79 -6.37
N ALA A 76 8.19 5.09 -5.23
CA ALA A 76 8.32 4.27 -4.03
C ALA A 76 6.97 4.05 -3.36
N LYS A 77 6.90 3.01 -2.54
CA LYS A 77 5.76 2.65 -1.73
C LYS A 77 6.16 2.45 -0.27
N CYS A 78 5.35 2.93 0.65
CA CYS A 78 5.38 2.52 2.06
C CYS A 78 4.20 1.58 2.34
N GLY A 79 4.47 0.44 2.99
CA GLY A 79 3.46 -0.48 3.52
C GLY A 79 3.49 -0.51 5.05
N MET A 80 3.54 -1.71 5.67
CA MET A 80 3.64 -1.85 7.12
C MET A 80 4.96 -1.28 7.65
N LEU A 81 4.89 -0.25 8.48
CA LEU A 81 6.04 0.45 9.07
C LEU A 81 6.26 0.13 10.56
N ALA A 82 5.41 -0.70 11.14
CA ALA A 82 5.44 -1.25 12.48
C ALA A 82 5.30 -0.23 13.64
N ASN A 83 6.12 0.82 13.74
CA ASN A 83 6.07 1.76 14.87
C ASN A 83 6.47 3.19 14.49
N ALA A 84 6.25 4.13 15.41
CA ALA A 84 6.51 5.55 15.21
C ALA A 84 7.97 5.86 14.86
N ALA A 85 8.92 5.23 15.52
CA ALA A 85 10.34 5.47 15.29
C ALA A 85 10.79 5.07 13.88
N ILE A 86 10.25 3.95 13.35
CA ILE A 86 10.49 3.54 11.96
C ILE A 86 9.84 4.53 10.99
N ILE A 87 8.60 4.97 11.27
CA ILE A 87 7.91 5.97 10.42
C ILE A 87 8.72 7.27 10.35
N GLU A 88 9.24 7.75 11.46
CA GLU A 88 10.07 8.96 11.51
C GLU A 88 11.38 8.79 10.74
N ALA A 89 12.04 7.64 10.89
CA ALA A 89 13.27 7.31 10.15
C ALA A 89 13.02 7.23 8.64
N VAL A 90 11.92 6.58 8.23
CA VAL A 90 11.50 6.50 6.82
C VAL A 90 11.18 7.89 6.26
N ALA A 91 10.39 8.70 7.00
CA ALA A 91 10.07 10.05 6.58
C ALA A 91 11.34 10.94 6.46
N GLY A 92 12.30 10.78 7.36
CA GLY A 92 13.60 11.44 7.31
C GLY A 92 14.41 11.06 6.07
N ALA A 93 14.51 9.76 5.77
CA ALA A 93 15.24 9.24 4.62
C ALA A 93 14.61 9.62 3.26
N LEU A 94 13.28 9.78 3.22
CA LEU A 94 12.51 10.21 2.04
C LEU A 94 12.36 11.73 1.94
N SER A 95 12.85 12.50 2.91
CA SER A 95 12.64 13.94 3.09
C SER A 95 13.21 14.78 1.93
N PRO A 96 12.72 16.07 1.79
CA PRO A 96 11.74 16.36 0.76
C PRO A 96 12.40 16.35 -0.62
N GLY A 97 11.66 15.84 -1.61
CA GLY A 97 12.07 15.85 -3.02
C GLY A 97 12.91 14.64 -3.45
N ARG A 98 13.32 13.74 -2.54
CA ARG A 98 14.09 12.53 -2.92
C ARG A 98 13.23 11.50 -3.67
N VAL A 99 11.94 11.44 -3.38
CA VAL A 99 10.97 10.57 -4.06
C VAL A 99 9.66 11.33 -4.27
N GLU A 100 9.41 11.80 -5.48
CA GLU A 100 8.20 12.58 -5.80
C GLU A 100 6.93 11.72 -5.89
N LYS A 101 7.08 10.48 -6.34
CA LYS A 101 5.98 9.52 -6.57
C LYS A 101 5.94 8.50 -5.44
N LEU A 102 5.59 8.96 -4.23
CA LEU A 102 5.45 8.12 -3.05
C LEU A 102 3.99 7.69 -2.87
N VAL A 103 3.74 6.38 -2.82
CA VAL A 103 2.46 5.76 -2.46
C VAL A 103 2.52 5.29 -1.02
N VAL A 104 1.56 5.65 -0.18
CA VAL A 104 1.48 5.20 1.21
C VAL A 104 0.23 4.33 1.40
N ASP A 105 0.43 3.04 1.67
CA ASP A 105 -0.63 2.15 2.12
C ASP A 105 -0.61 2.13 3.67
N PRO A 106 -1.57 2.77 4.34
CA PRO A 106 -1.50 3.03 5.78
C PRO A 106 -1.96 1.80 6.58
N VAL A 107 -1.22 0.70 6.46
CA VAL A 107 -1.54 -0.59 7.06
C VAL A 107 -1.58 -0.48 8.58
N MET A 108 -2.77 -0.53 9.18
CA MET A 108 -2.99 -0.39 10.64
C MET A 108 -3.38 -1.70 11.32
N VAL A 109 -4.00 -2.62 10.58
CA VAL A 109 -4.49 -3.89 11.11
C VAL A 109 -4.13 -5.01 10.15
N ALA A 110 -3.59 -6.09 10.68
CA ALA A 110 -3.40 -7.32 9.89
C ALA A 110 -4.76 -7.92 9.52
N LYS A 111 -4.84 -8.71 8.46
CA LYS A 111 -6.07 -9.38 8.05
C LYS A 111 -6.60 -10.36 9.12
N SER A 112 -5.74 -10.83 10.01
CA SER A 112 -6.10 -11.61 11.20
C SER A 112 -6.77 -10.80 12.32
N GLY A 113 -6.92 -9.46 12.16
CA GLY A 113 -7.47 -8.57 13.17
C GLY A 113 -6.44 -8.04 14.19
N ALA A 114 -5.19 -8.45 14.12
CA ALA A 114 -4.14 -7.94 14.99
C ALA A 114 -3.84 -6.46 14.67
N SER A 115 -3.84 -5.59 15.69
CA SER A 115 -3.41 -4.19 15.54
C SER A 115 -1.92 -4.17 15.19
N LEU A 116 -1.59 -3.48 14.10
CA LEU A 116 -0.21 -3.31 13.61
C LEU A 116 0.32 -1.90 13.85
N LEU A 117 -0.53 -0.97 14.29
CA LEU A 117 -0.14 0.41 14.52
C LEU A 117 -0.73 0.95 15.83
N GLU A 118 0.13 1.46 16.69
CA GLU A 118 -0.24 2.15 17.93
C GLU A 118 -0.63 3.62 17.66
N PRO A 119 -1.33 4.31 18.58
CA PRO A 119 -1.75 5.71 18.40
C PRO A 119 -0.61 6.68 18.07
N GLU A 120 0.57 6.46 18.66
CA GLU A 120 1.77 7.26 18.39
C GLU A 120 2.26 7.08 16.95
N ALA A 121 2.19 5.86 16.43
CA ALA A 121 2.54 5.57 15.05
C ALA A 121 1.54 6.17 14.05
N VAL A 122 0.24 6.20 14.38
CA VAL A 122 -0.77 6.93 13.57
C VAL A 122 -0.45 8.42 13.54
N ARG A 123 -0.03 9.01 14.66
CA ARG A 123 0.38 10.41 14.72
C ARG A 123 1.62 10.66 13.86
N ALA A 124 2.66 9.83 13.99
CA ALA A 124 3.86 9.95 13.16
C ALA A 124 3.53 9.81 11.66
N LEU A 125 2.71 8.83 11.29
CA LEU A 125 2.22 8.65 9.92
C LEU A 125 1.56 9.91 9.39
N THR A 126 0.61 10.48 10.13
CA THR A 126 -0.17 11.64 9.68
C THR A 126 0.64 12.94 9.62
N THR A 127 1.59 13.14 10.55
CA THR A 127 2.34 14.41 10.64
C THR A 127 3.67 14.39 9.89
N ARG A 128 4.27 13.21 9.67
CA ARG A 128 5.61 13.09 9.09
C ARG A 128 5.62 12.49 7.69
N LEU A 129 4.78 11.48 7.43
CA LEU A 129 4.84 10.73 6.18
C LEU A 129 3.77 11.15 5.16
N LEU A 130 2.51 11.39 5.59
CA LEU A 130 1.45 11.81 4.67
C LEU A 130 1.75 13.09 3.90
N PRO A 131 2.42 14.13 4.48
CA PRO A 131 2.79 15.32 3.73
C PRO A 131 3.79 15.08 2.58
N LEU A 132 4.49 13.94 2.61
CA LEU A 132 5.47 13.57 1.57
C LEU A 132 4.83 12.77 0.42
N CYS A 133 3.64 12.18 0.63
CA CYS A 133 3.10 11.23 -0.32
C CYS A 133 2.32 11.87 -1.48
N LEU A 134 2.45 11.27 -2.66
CA LEU A 134 1.62 11.58 -3.82
C LEU A 134 0.20 11.07 -3.59
N VAL A 135 0.05 9.85 -3.08
CA VAL A 135 -1.25 9.24 -2.80
C VAL A 135 -1.20 8.32 -1.60
N VAL A 136 -2.18 8.47 -0.71
CA VAL A 136 -2.44 7.53 0.39
C VAL A 136 -3.65 6.66 0.03
N THR A 137 -3.60 5.35 0.37
CA THR A 137 -4.59 4.35 -0.08
C THR A 137 -5.30 3.64 1.07
N PRO A 138 -6.02 4.35 1.97
CA PRO A 138 -6.71 3.72 3.10
C PRO A 138 -7.91 2.86 2.65
N ASN A 139 -8.14 1.73 3.33
CA ASN A 139 -9.43 1.05 3.37
C ASN A 139 -10.40 1.79 4.31
N LEU A 140 -11.67 1.33 4.46
CA LEU A 140 -12.65 2.05 5.28
C LEU A 140 -12.23 2.15 6.75
N PRO A 141 -11.83 1.07 7.46
CA PRO A 141 -11.33 1.19 8.84
C PRO A 141 -10.11 2.12 8.98
N GLU A 142 -9.19 2.09 8.05
CA GLU A 142 -8.03 2.99 8.02
C GLU A 142 -8.46 4.45 7.77
N ALA A 143 -9.43 4.65 6.89
CA ALA A 143 -9.99 5.97 6.60
C ALA A 143 -10.72 6.55 7.83
N GLU A 144 -11.45 5.71 8.60
CA GLU A 144 -12.08 6.12 9.86
C GLU A 144 -11.06 6.65 10.85
N VAL A 145 -9.96 5.92 11.06
CA VAL A 145 -8.88 6.35 11.96
C VAL A 145 -8.22 7.62 11.46
N LEU A 146 -7.88 7.69 10.17
CA LEU A 146 -7.21 8.84 9.58
C LEU A 146 -8.12 10.08 9.49
N ALA A 147 -9.42 9.94 9.29
CA ALA A 147 -10.37 11.04 9.21
C ALA A 147 -10.95 11.45 10.57
N GLY A 148 -10.89 10.56 11.57
CA GLY A 148 -11.52 10.75 12.88
C GLY A 148 -13.05 10.78 12.80
N MET A 149 -13.64 9.93 11.93
CA MET A 149 -15.09 9.82 11.74
C MET A 149 -15.45 8.43 11.19
N PRO A 150 -16.70 7.95 11.41
CA PRO A 150 -17.19 6.72 10.76
C PRO A 150 -17.22 6.83 9.24
N VAL A 151 -16.98 5.70 8.54
CA VAL A 151 -17.00 5.62 7.07
C VAL A 151 -17.74 4.37 6.62
N ALA A 152 -19.08 4.46 6.50
CA ALA A 152 -19.95 3.34 6.17
C ALA A 152 -20.68 3.46 4.81
N ASN A 153 -20.57 4.61 4.13
CA ASN A 153 -21.21 4.88 2.86
C ASN A 153 -20.37 5.82 1.99
N ARG A 154 -20.80 6.04 0.74
CA ARG A 154 -20.08 6.86 -0.24
C ARG A 154 -19.88 8.31 0.21
N ALA A 155 -20.90 8.94 0.80
CA ALA A 155 -20.80 10.35 1.24
C ALA A 155 -19.76 10.49 2.36
N GLU A 156 -19.70 9.53 3.27
CA GLU A 156 -18.70 9.48 4.32
C GLU A 156 -17.29 9.17 3.77
N MET A 157 -17.16 8.34 2.73
CA MET A 157 -15.88 8.16 2.03
C MET A 157 -15.38 9.47 1.42
N GLU A 158 -16.26 10.25 0.80
CA GLU A 158 -15.91 11.55 0.21
C GLU A 158 -15.47 12.55 1.29
N GLU A 159 -16.18 12.61 2.42
CA GLU A 159 -15.81 13.49 3.54
C GLU A 159 -14.51 13.03 4.20
N ALA A 160 -14.33 11.72 4.41
CA ALA A 160 -13.08 11.17 4.94
C ALA A 160 -11.89 11.50 4.02
N ALA A 161 -12.06 11.38 2.71
CA ALA A 161 -11.02 11.73 1.75
C ALA A 161 -10.62 13.22 1.85
N ARG A 162 -11.59 14.14 2.02
CA ARG A 162 -11.29 15.59 2.23
C ARG A 162 -10.50 15.82 3.51
N ARG A 163 -10.90 15.20 4.62
CA ARG A 163 -10.21 15.33 5.92
C ARG A 163 -8.80 14.76 5.89
N ILE A 164 -8.61 13.61 5.24
CA ILE A 164 -7.29 13.01 5.09
C ILE A 164 -6.42 13.88 4.18
N HIS A 165 -6.97 14.40 3.08
CA HIS A 165 -6.26 15.30 2.17
C HIS A 165 -5.75 16.57 2.89
N ALA A 166 -6.54 17.13 3.82
CA ALA A 166 -6.14 18.28 4.63
C ALA A 166 -4.94 17.99 5.55
N ARG A 167 -4.52 16.73 5.70
CA ARG A 167 -3.31 16.32 6.44
C ARG A 167 -2.03 16.25 5.58
N GLY A 168 -2.11 16.67 4.30
CA GLY A 168 -0.95 16.91 3.45
C GLY A 168 -0.73 16.01 2.24
N PRO A 169 -1.33 14.82 2.09
CA PRO A 169 -1.15 14.01 0.88
C PRO A 169 -1.73 14.74 -0.34
N ARG A 170 -1.08 14.63 -1.49
CA ARG A 170 -1.58 15.27 -2.72
C ARG A 170 -2.87 14.63 -3.25
N HIS A 171 -3.07 13.34 -3.00
CA HIS A 171 -4.26 12.58 -3.38
C HIS A 171 -4.64 11.58 -2.28
N VAL A 172 -5.91 11.21 -2.23
CA VAL A 172 -6.43 10.19 -1.31
C VAL A 172 -7.26 9.19 -2.10
N LEU A 173 -6.89 7.91 -2.07
CA LEU A 173 -7.66 6.80 -2.65
C LEU A 173 -8.33 6.00 -1.53
N VAL A 174 -9.59 6.28 -1.22
CA VAL A 174 -10.38 5.50 -0.26
C VAL A 174 -10.89 4.24 -0.92
N LYS A 175 -10.46 3.06 -0.39
CA LYS A 175 -10.82 1.73 -0.92
C LYS A 175 -12.18 1.29 -0.36
N GLY A 176 -13.22 1.24 -1.22
CA GLY A 176 -14.59 0.91 -0.81
C GLY A 176 -14.94 -0.58 -0.87
N GLY A 177 -13.97 -1.47 -0.98
CA GLY A 177 -14.18 -2.92 -1.08
C GLY A 177 -14.95 -3.57 0.10
N HIS A 178 -15.15 -2.86 1.22
CA HIS A 178 -15.91 -3.32 2.37
C HIS A 178 -17.39 -2.87 2.37
N LEU A 179 -17.81 -1.99 1.46
CA LEU A 179 -19.21 -1.60 1.33
C LEU A 179 -20.04 -2.72 0.70
N LYS A 180 -21.37 -2.70 0.90
CA LYS A 180 -22.29 -3.61 0.20
C LYS A 180 -22.38 -3.24 -1.27
N GLY A 181 -22.54 -4.22 -2.15
CA GLY A 181 -22.60 -4.03 -3.61
C GLY A 181 -21.24 -4.06 -4.28
N ASP A 182 -21.08 -3.36 -5.39
CA ASP A 182 -19.84 -3.29 -6.15
C ASP A 182 -18.69 -2.65 -5.36
N ALA A 183 -17.48 -3.09 -5.65
CA ALA A 183 -16.27 -2.54 -5.02
C ALA A 183 -15.91 -1.21 -5.70
N VAL A 184 -16.32 -0.10 -5.08
CA VAL A 184 -16.04 1.26 -5.58
C VAL A 184 -14.93 1.91 -4.75
N ASP A 185 -13.82 2.29 -5.40
CA ASP A 185 -12.77 3.08 -4.78
C ASP A 185 -12.89 4.54 -5.26
N LEU A 186 -12.66 5.50 -4.36
CA LEU A 186 -12.77 6.93 -4.66
C LEU A 186 -11.40 7.61 -4.55
N LEU A 187 -10.91 8.15 -5.67
CA LEU A 187 -9.71 9.00 -5.70
C LEU A 187 -10.11 10.47 -5.60
N PHE A 188 -9.58 11.17 -4.62
CA PHE A 188 -9.71 12.60 -4.43
C PHE A 188 -8.39 13.30 -4.73
N ASN A 189 -8.41 14.34 -5.58
CA ASN A 189 -7.24 15.10 -6.01
C ASN A 189 -7.11 16.48 -5.33
N GLY A 190 -7.88 16.72 -4.26
CA GLY A 190 -8.00 18.02 -3.59
C GLY A 190 -9.15 18.88 -4.11
N ARG A 191 -9.74 18.52 -5.26
CA ARG A 191 -10.86 19.26 -5.89
C ARG A 191 -11.98 18.32 -6.32
N ASP A 192 -11.65 17.34 -7.14
CA ASP A 192 -12.59 16.45 -7.81
C ASP A 192 -12.42 15.00 -7.35
N PHE A 193 -13.50 14.20 -7.47
CA PHE A 193 -13.51 12.78 -7.23
C PHE A 193 -13.53 12.00 -8.52
N THR A 194 -12.69 10.95 -8.60
CA THR A 194 -12.77 9.92 -9.64
C THR A 194 -13.13 8.59 -8.99
N ALA A 195 -14.19 7.93 -9.48
CA ALA A 195 -14.62 6.63 -8.98
C ALA A 195 -14.09 5.49 -9.88
N TYR A 196 -13.60 4.43 -9.25
CA TYR A 196 -13.17 3.20 -9.91
C TYR A 196 -14.03 2.04 -9.41
N GLN A 197 -14.85 1.51 -10.28
CA GLN A 197 -15.80 0.44 -9.97
C GLN A 197 -15.32 -0.88 -10.54
N ALA A 198 -15.49 -1.95 -9.76
CA ALA A 198 -15.33 -3.32 -10.21
C ALA A 198 -16.44 -4.18 -9.58
N SER A 199 -16.92 -5.17 -10.32
CA SER A 199 -17.85 -6.16 -9.76
C SER A 199 -17.19 -6.87 -8.59
N ARG A 200 -17.94 -7.06 -7.51
CA ARG A 200 -17.45 -7.82 -6.35
C ARG A 200 -17.18 -9.26 -6.73
N ILE A 201 -16.04 -9.74 -6.37
CA ILE A 201 -15.65 -11.14 -6.51
C ILE A 201 -15.84 -11.80 -5.13
N GLU A 202 -16.71 -12.79 -5.07
CA GLU A 202 -16.81 -13.67 -3.89
C GLU A 202 -15.63 -14.63 -3.91
N SER A 203 -14.67 -14.40 -3.04
CA SER A 203 -13.44 -15.20 -2.97
C SER A 203 -12.79 -15.09 -1.60
N ASP A 204 -12.30 -16.22 -1.11
CA ASP A 204 -11.46 -16.30 0.08
C ASP A 204 -9.98 -15.95 -0.23
N ASN A 205 -9.63 -15.83 -1.51
CA ASN A 205 -8.27 -15.54 -1.97
C ASN A 205 -8.02 -14.03 -1.96
N THR A 206 -7.92 -13.44 -0.78
CA THR A 206 -7.85 -11.98 -0.62
C THR A 206 -6.65 -11.52 0.21
N HIS A 207 -5.71 -12.45 0.56
CA HIS A 207 -4.51 -12.08 1.31
C HIS A 207 -3.58 -11.20 0.46
N GLY A 208 -3.17 -10.05 1.01
CA GLY A 208 -2.28 -9.11 0.33
C GLY A 208 -2.95 -8.20 -0.71
N THR A 209 -4.29 -8.15 -0.80
CA THR A 209 -5.00 -7.29 -1.77
C THR A 209 -4.59 -5.81 -1.68
N GLY A 210 -4.48 -5.25 -0.47
CA GLY A 210 -4.05 -3.86 -0.25
C GLY A 210 -2.62 -3.62 -0.72
N CYS A 211 -1.69 -4.48 -0.29
CA CYS A 211 -0.28 -4.42 -0.72
C CYS A 211 -0.16 -4.49 -2.24
N THR A 212 -0.86 -5.44 -2.87
CA THR A 212 -0.85 -5.63 -4.33
C THR A 212 -1.40 -4.40 -5.06
N LEU A 213 -2.49 -3.80 -4.58
CA LEU A 213 -3.06 -2.59 -5.19
C LEU A 213 -2.07 -1.41 -5.13
N SER A 214 -1.55 -1.12 -3.94
CA SER A 214 -0.60 -0.02 -3.75
C SER A 214 0.72 -0.26 -4.52
N ALA A 215 1.20 -1.50 -4.61
CA ALA A 215 2.36 -1.86 -5.41
C ALA A 215 2.09 -1.70 -6.92
N ALA A 216 0.92 -2.10 -7.42
CA ALA A 216 0.54 -1.93 -8.82
C ALA A 216 0.43 -0.45 -9.21
N ILE A 217 -0.14 0.40 -8.33
CA ILE A 217 -0.14 1.86 -8.52
C ILE A 217 1.29 2.38 -8.60
N THR A 218 2.15 1.96 -7.67
CA THR A 218 3.57 2.37 -7.65
C THR A 218 4.29 1.95 -8.93
N ALA A 219 4.07 0.74 -9.40
CA ALA A 219 4.65 0.24 -10.66
C ALA A 219 4.20 1.07 -11.88
N GLY A 220 2.90 1.38 -11.97
CA GLY A 220 2.37 2.26 -13.02
C GLY A 220 2.99 3.66 -13.00
N LEU A 221 3.15 4.23 -11.80
CA LEU A 221 3.82 5.52 -11.61
C LEU A 221 5.31 5.47 -11.99
N ALA A 222 6.01 4.37 -11.66
CA ALA A 222 7.40 4.17 -12.06
C ALA A 222 7.56 4.11 -13.58
N GLN A 223 6.58 3.54 -14.29
CA GLN A 223 6.50 3.53 -15.75
C GLN A 223 6.15 4.90 -16.37
N GLY A 224 5.92 5.94 -15.56
CA GLY A 224 5.55 7.28 -16.03
C GLY A 224 4.07 7.47 -16.31
N ARG A 225 3.19 6.53 -15.96
CA ARG A 225 1.73 6.66 -16.15
C ARG A 225 1.18 7.77 -15.24
N PRO A 226 0.18 8.53 -15.69
CA PRO A 226 -0.58 9.42 -14.82
C PRO A 226 -1.27 8.64 -13.69
N LEU A 227 -1.41 9.25 -12.50
CA LEU A 227 -1.99 8.58 -11.31
C LEU A 227 -3.37 7.97 -11.58
N VAL A 228 -4.25 8.69 -12.29
CA VAL A 228 -5.62 8.22 -12.62
C VAL A 228 -5.58 6.92 -13.43
N GLU A 229 -4.64 6.80 -14.37
CA GLU A 229 -4.45 5.59 -15.17
C GLU A 229 -3.80 4.48 -14.35
N ALA A 230 -2.78 4.81 -13.55
CA ALA A 230 -2.12 3.85 -12.67
C ALA A 230 -3.11 3.21 -11.68
N VAL A 231 -4.04 3.99 -11.11
CA VAL A 231 -5.09 3.47 -10.22
C VAL A 231 -6.09 2.59 -10.98
N ARG A 232 -6.53 3.00 -12.19
CA ARG A 232 -7.43 2.20 -13.02
C ARG A 232 -6.82 0.83 -13.35
N ASP A 233 -5.59 0.83 -13.81
CA ASP A 233 -4.89 -0.38 -14.23
C ASP A 233 -4.58 -1.28 -13.02
N ALA A 234 -4.20 -0.70 -11.89
CA ALA A 234 -4.01 -1.42 -10.63
C ALA A 234 -5.30 -2.09 -10.14
N LYS A 235 -6.45 -1.40 -10.25
CA LYS A 235 -7.77 -1.97 -9.90
C LYS A 235 -8.08 -3.18 -10.79
N ALA A 236 -7.86 -3.07 -12.10
CA ALA A 236 -8.07 -4.17 -13.05
C ALA A 236 -7.15 -5.38 -12.74
N TYR A 237 -5.86 -5.11 -12.49
CA TYR A 237 -4.89 -6.15 -12.12
C TYR A 237 -5.29 -6.89 -10.85
N VAL A 238 -5.58 -6.17 -9.78
CA VAL A 238 -5.96 -6.79 -8.49
C VAL A 238 -7.26 -7.57 -8.63
N THR A 239 -8.26 -7.04 -9.36
CA THR A 239 -9.51 -7.75 -9.61
C THR A 239 -9.26 -9.09 -10.31
N ARG A 240 -8.38 -9.11 -11.31
CA ARG A 240 -7.98 -10.36 -11.99
C ARG A 240 -7.18 -11.27 -11.07
N ALA A 241 -6.23 -10.74 -10.30
CA ALA A 241 -5.41 -11.50 -9.35
C ALA A 241 -6.25 -12.19 -8.25
N ILE A 242 -7.34 -11.57 -7.80
CA ILE A 242 -8.32 -12.16 -6.88
C ILE A 242 -9.09 -13.29 -7.58
N ARG A 243 -9.61 -13.04 -8.78
CA ARG A 243 -10.40 -14.01 -9.56
C ARG A 243 -9.63 -15.29 -9.87
N GLU A 244 -8.35 -15.14 -10.20
CA GLU A 244 -7.45 -16.24 -10.50
C GLU A 244 -6.65 -16.71 -9.28
N GLY A 245 -7.00 -16.22 -8.09
CA GLY A 245 -6.36 -16.58 -6.83
C GLY A 245 -6.48 -18.08 -6.52
N PHE A 246 -5.64 -18.53 -5.60
CA PHE A 246 -5.55 -19.95 -5.24
C PHE A 246 -5.32 -20.13 -3.74
N THR A 247 -5.70 -21.28 -3.22
CA THR A 247 -5.52 -21.60 -1.79
C THR A 247 -4.21 -22.39 -1.61
N LEU A 248 -3.35 -21.85 -0.71
CA LEU A 248 -2.19 -22.55 -0.16
C LEU A 248 -2.33 -22.58 1.36
N GLY A 249 -2.15 -23.75 1.95
CA GLY A 249 -2.33 -23.91 3.38
C GLY A 249 -3.81 -24.01 3.80
N ARG A 250 -4.11 -23.66 5.07
CA ARG A 250 -5.43 -23.89 5.69
C ARG A 250 -6.20 -22.61 5.98
N GLY A 251 -5.63 -21.47 5.70
CA GLY A 251 -6.20 -20.16 5.99
C GLY A 251 -6.61 -19.40 4.73
N VAL A 252 -6.46 -18.07 4.77
CA VAL A 252 -6.84 -17.17 3.68
C VAL A 252 -6.01 -17.47 2.42
N GLY A 253 -6.69 -17.58 1.28
CA GLY A 253 -6.05 -17.85 -0.02
C GLY A 253 -5.27 -16.65 -0.57
N GLN A 254 -4.45 -16.93 -1.56
CA GLN A 254 -3.45 -16.02 -2.12
C GLN A 254 -3.92 -15.41 -3.45
N LEU A 255 -3.50 -14.19 -3.73
CA LEU A 255 -3.64 -13.59 -5.05
C LEU A 255 -2.69 -14.25 -6.05
N ARG A 256 -3.13 -14.38 -7.31
CA ARG A 256 -2.25 -14.78 -8.40
C ARG A 256 -1.51 -13.58 -8.97
N HIS A 257 -0.28 -13.32 -8.50
CA HIS A 257 0.53 -12.21 -9.00
C HIS A 257 1.14 -12.47 -10.40
N PHE A 258 1.37 -13.72 -10.75
CA PHE A 258 1.94 -14.15 -12.04
C PHE A 258 0.83 -14.39 -13.08
N LEU A 259 0.28 -13.32 -13.60
CA LEU A 259 -0.68 -13.37 -14.71
C LEU A 259 0.08 -13.48 -16.03
N THR A 260 -0.31 -14.41 -16.91
CA THR A 260 0.43 -14.70 -18.15
C THR A 260 0.31 -13.60 -19.21
N GLU A 261 -0.74 -12.81 -19.13
CA GLU A 261 -1.00 -11.70 -20.06
C GLU A 261 -1.34 -10.44 -19.25
N TRP A 262 -0.29 -9.75 -18.91
CA TRP A 262 -0.43 -8.49 -18.20
C TRP A 262 0.49 -7.41 -18.77
#